data_7dd3bcf22d32a69e4bc09e7f33cd7e35
#
_entry.id   7dd3bcf22d32a69e4bc09e7f33cd7e35
#
_cell.length_a   1.000
_cell.length_b   1.000
_cell.length_c   1.000
_cell.angle_alpha   90.00
_cell.angle_beta   90.00
_cell.angle_gamma   90.00
#
_symmetry.space_group_name_H-M   'P 1'
#
loop_
_entity.id
_entity.type
_entity.pdbx_description
1 polymer ?
#
loop_
_entity_poly.entity_id
_entity_poly.type
_entity_poly.pdbx_seq_one_letter_code
_entity_poly.pdbx_strand_id
1 'polypeptide(L)'
;MLFRSLERLFFLGRVSQNTDKLMTHVTELVEAGDYKGAMDTAKSQSGRPTGNVLKAGLEQQGQPRDIIESSLAEAILKETPRLERFLPALKVLAAIAPLLGLLGTVTGMINTFHVITVYGTGDPRLMAGGISEALITTQLGLAVAIPILVITALLGRKASRIASDMEEKAMALIAALLRDQRLPSGSA
;
A
#
# COMPACT_ATOMS: atom_id res chain seq x y z
N MET A 1 10.73 -13.01 4.34
CA MET A 1 10.08 -11.83 3.73
C MET A 1 8.56 -11.95 3.68
N LEU A 2 7.98 -13.07 3.27
CA LEU A 2 6.52 -13.31 3.26
C LEU A 2 5.84 -13.13 4.62
N PHE A 3 6.48 -13.56 5.71
CA PHE A 3 5.93 -13.44 7.07
C PHE A 3 5.76 -11.97 7.53
N ARG A 4 6.70 -11.08 7.19
CA ARG A 4 6.58 -9.64 7.44
C ARG A 4 5.50 -8.95 6.59
N SER A 5 5.20 -9.50 5.42
CA SER A 5 4.10 -9.01 4.57
C SER A 5 2.73 -9.40 5.14
N LEU A 6 2.62 -10.60 5.73
CA LEU A 6 1.39 -11.05 6.41
C LEU A 6 1.10 -10.25 7.69
N GLU A 7 2.12 -9.98 8.51
CA GLU A 7 1.96 -9.11 9.70
C GLU A 7 1.47 -7.71 9.32
N ARG A 8 1.96 -7.17 8.20
CA ARG A 8 1.48 -5.86 7.71
C ARG A 8 0.07 -5.90 7.14
N LEU A 9 -0.36 -7.00 6.54
CA LEU A 9 -1.77 -7.20 6.15
C LEU A 9 -2.70 -7.09 7.37
N PHE A 10 -2.29 -7.69 8.49
CA PHE A 10 -3.02 -7.64 9.76
C PHE A 10 -2.97 -6.24 10.38
N PHE A 11 -1.81 -5.58 10.36
CA PHE A 11 -1.63 -4.22 10.84
C PHE A 11 -2.45 -3.20 10.04
N LEU A 12 -2.39 -3.26 8.72
CA LEU A 12 -3.20 -2.41 7.85
C LEU A 12 -4.72 -2.67 7.98
N GLY A 13 -5.14 -3.90 8.38
CA GLY A 13 -6.55 -4.23 8.67
C GLY A 13 -7.13 -3.49 9.86
N ARG A 14 -6.30 -3.27 10.85
CA ARG A 14 -6.68 -2.64 12.11
C ARG A 14 -6.70 -1.11 12.04
N VAL A 15 -5.96 -0.54 11.09
CA VAL A 15 -5.84 0.92 10.90
C VAL A 15 -7.10 1.54 10.29
N SER A 16 -7.81 0.82 9.42
CA SER A 16 -8.96 1.35 8.66
C SER A 16 -10.27 1.47 9.45
N GLN A 17 -10.44 0.79 10.59
CA GLN A 17 -11.74 0.71 11.27
C GLN A 17 -12.09 1.89 12.19
N ASN A 18 -11.15 2.81 12.45
CA ASN A 18 -11.36 3.85 13.46
C ASN A 18 -11.24 5.28 12.94
N THR A 19 -11.05 5.47 11.63
CA THR A 19 -10.72 6.78 11.05
C THR A 19 -11.95 7.69 11.00
N ASP A 20 -13.14 7.13 10.73
CA ASP A 20 -14.39 7.89 10.69
C ASP A 20 -14.76 8.43 12.08
N LYS A 21 -14.66 7.59 13.12
CA LYS A 21 -14.90 8.02 14.51
C LYS A 21 -13.90 9.09 14.95
N LEU A 22 -12.63 8.93 14.56
CA LEU A 22 -11.61 9.94 14.82
C LEU A 22 -11.97 11.27 14.17
N MET A 23 -12.36 11.25 12.89
CA MET A 23 -12.72 12.46 12.16
C MET A 23 -13.95 13.13 12.76
N THR A 24 -15.01 12.37 13.06
CA THR A 24 -16.22 12.92 13.71
C THR A 24 -15.85 13.63 15.01
N HIS A 25 -15.07 12.99 15.86
CA HIS A 25 -14.66 13.57 17.13
C HIS A 25 -13.77 14.81 16.97
N VAL A 26 -12.81 14.78 16.02
CA VAL A 26 -11.98 15.95 15.71
C VAL A 26 -12.83 17.10 15.17
N THR A 27 -13.80 16.82 14.30
CA THR A 27 -14.70 17.83 13.73
C THR A 27 -15.57 18.46 14.81
N GLU A 28 -16.16 17.66 15.71
CA GLU A 28 -16.94 18.13 16.84
C GLU A 28 -16.13 19.07 17.75
N LEU A 29 -14.88 18.72 18.05
CA LEU A 29 -13.99 19.55 18.87
C LEU A 29 -13.60 20.84 18.15
N VAL A 30 -13.35 20.81 16.84
CA VAL A 30 -13.06 22.02 16.04
C VAL A 30 -14.28 22.93 15.99
N GLU A 31 -15.49 22.40 15.77
CA GLU A 31 -16.75 23.18 15.75
C GLU A 31 -17.11 23.74 17.13
N ALA A 32 -16.64 23.09 18.21
CA ALA A 32 -16.78 23.59 19.58
C ALA A 32 -15.68 24.60 19.96
N GLY A 33 -14.72 24.90 19.09
CA GLY A 33 -13.59 25.79 19.36
C GLY A 33 -12.50 25.18 20.26
N ASP A 34 -12.62 23.90 20.61
CA ASP A 34 -11.60 23.19 21.42
C ASP A 34 -10.48 22.60 20.53
N TYR A 35 -9.65 23.49 20.01
CA TYR A 35 -8.50 23.12 19.18
C TYR A 35 -7.43 22.32 19.93
N LYS A 36 -7.34 22.50 21.28
CA LYS A 36 -6.38 21.73 22.08
C LYS A 36 -6.84 20.29 22.17
N GLY A 37 -8.10 20.04 22.46
CA GLY A 37 -8.69 18.70 22.47
C GLY A 37 -8.60 18.01 21.12
N ALA A 38 -8.87 18.73 20.03
CA ALA A 38 -8.70 18.24 18.66
C ALA A 38 -7.25 17.83 18.36
N MET A 39 -6.28 18.67 18.75
CA MET A 39 -4.86 18.41 18.60
C MET A 39 -4.40 17.18 19.41
N ASP A 40 -4.83 17.06 20.66
CA ASP A 40 -4.47 15.94 21.52
C ASP A 40 -5.09 14.63 21.01
N THR A 41 -6.30 14.69 20.48
CA THR A 41 -6.95 13.58 19.81
C THR A 41 -6.16 13.13 18.56
N ALA A 42 -5.75 14.06 17.71
CA ALA A 42 -4.89 13.76 16.55
C ALA A 42 -3.53 13.19 16.97
N LYS A 43 -2.91 13.75 18.00
CA LYS A 43 -1.63 13.25 18.57
C LYS A 43 -1.75 11.84 19.17
N SER A 44 -2.85 11.49 19.80
CA SER A 44 -3.08 10.15 20.34
C SER A 44 -3.06 9.08 19.25
N GLN A 45 -3.31 9.48 18.00
CA GLN A 45 -3.25 8.66 16.81
C GLN A 45 -1.95 8.89 15.99
N SER A 46 -0.94 9.56 16.57
CA SER A 46 0.38 9.69 15.97
C SER A 46 0.96 8.30 15.72
N GLY A 47 1.34 8.03 14.48
CA GLY A 47 1.73 6.68 14.02
C GLY A 47 0.72 6.05 13.06
N ARG A 48 -0.48 6.62 12.94
CA ARG A 48 -1.42 6.33 11.86
C ARG A 48 -1.35 7.46 10.82
N PRO A 49 -1.34 7.12 9.52
CA PRO A 49 -1.21 8.12 8.45
C PRO A 49 -2.24 9.25 8.55
N THR A 50 -3.51 8.91 8.72
CA THR A 50 -4.60 9.90 8.85
C THR A 50 -4.44 10.80 10.07
N GLY A 51 -3.97 10.27 11.22
CA GLY A 51 -3.70 11.06 12.41
C GLY A 51 -2.60 12.11 12.19
N ASN A 52 -1.54 11.74 11.46
CA ASN A 52 -0.45 12.67 11.11
C ASN A 52 -0.92 13.78 10.15
N VAL A 53 -1.80 13.45 9.19
CA VAL A 53 -2.40 14.42 8.26
C VAL A 53 -3.29 15.40 9.02
N LEU A 54 -4.20 14.92 9.89
CA LEU A 54 -5.07 15.77 10.69
C LEU A 54 -4.27 16.70 11.61
N LYS A 55 -3.21 16.19 12.23
CA LYS A 55 -2.30 16.99 13.06
C LYS A 55 -1.69 18.14 12.24
N ALA A 56 -1.17 17.87 11.05
CA ALA A 56 -0.55 18.89 10.19
C ALA A 56 -1.54 19.98 9.79
N GLY A 57 -2.81 19.63 9.54
CA GLY A 57 -3.85 20.61 9.26
C GLY A 57 -4.24 21.46 10.48
N LEU A 58 -4.36 20.82 11.67
CA LEU A 58 -4.67 21.53 12.91
C LEU A 58 -3.55 22.48 13.36
N GLU A 59 -2.29 22.19 13.04
CA GLU A 59 -1.15 23.09 13.30
C GLU A 59 -1.24 24.39 12.49
N GLN A 60 -2.00 24.42 11.41
CA GLN A 60 -2.22 25.59 10.57
C GLN A 60 -3.57 26.28 10.84
N GLN A 61 -4.18 26.02 12.00
CA GLN A 61 -5.43 26.70 12.38
C GLN A 61 -5.27 28.23 12.34
N GLY A 62 -6.28 28.94 11.83
CA GLY A 62 -6.23 30.39 11.70
C GLY A 62 -5.45 30.92 10.49
N GLN A 63 -4.76 30.07 9.75
CA GLN A 63 -4.07 30.45 8.51
C GLN A 63 -5.06 30.52 7.33
N PRO A 64 -4.70 31.24 6.26
CA PRO A 64 -5.44 31.21 5.01
C PRO A 64 -5.61 29.80 4.46
N ARG A 65 -6.70 29.59 3.70
CA ARG A 65 -7.08 28.31 3.14
C ARG A 65 -5.96 27.63 2.33
N ASP A 66 -5.25 28.37 1.51
CA ASP A 66 -4.17 27.91 0.67
C ASP A 66 -3.00 27.33 1.49
N ILE A 67 -2.70 27.91 2.64
CA ILE A 67 -1.66 27.40 3.55
C ILE A 67 -2.11 26.09 4.20
N ILE A 68 -3.37 26.01 4.66
CA ILE A 68 -3.92 24.78 5.24
C ILE A 68 -3.91 23.66 4.19
N GLU A 69 -4.39 23.93 2.98
CA GLU A 69 -4.41 22.96 1.87
C GLU A 69 -2.99 22.47 1.52
N SER A 70 -2.03 23.39 1.43
CA SER A 70 -0.64 23.07 1.13
C SER A 70 -0.02 22.17 2.21
N SER A 71 -0.25 22.46 3.49
CA SER A 71 0.26 21.68 4.62
C SER A 71 -0.33 20.27 4.66
N LEU A 72 -1.64 20.15 4.40
CA LEU A 72 -2.31 18.85 4.33
C LEU A 72 -1.81 18.03 3.14
N ALA A 73 -1.67 18.64 1.96
CA ALA A 73 -1.13 17.98 0.78
C ALA A 73 0.32 17.50 1.02
N GLU A 74 1.15 18.32 1.66
CA GLU A 74 2.52 17.92 2.04
C GLU A 74 2.52 16.73 3.01
N ALA A 75 1.64 16.75 4.02
CA ALA A 75 1.52 15.65 4.97
C ALA A 75 1.08 14.34 4.29
N ILE A 76 0.13 14.39 3.36
CA ILE A 76 -0.31 13.23 2.56
C ILE A 76 0.84 12.69 1.71
N LEU A 77 1.58 13.59 1.02
CA LEU A 77 2.75 13.21 0.21
C LEU A 77 3.85 12.55 1.05
N LYS A 78 4.03 12.92 2.30
CA LYS A 78 5.00 12.30 3.22
C LYS A 78 4.56 10.91 3.70
N GLU A 79 3.25 10.67 3.88
CA GLU A 79 2.73 9.40 4.38
C GLU A 79 2.54 8.36 3.25
N THR A 80 2.21 8.77 2.04
CA THR A 80 1.95 7.87 0.90
C THR A 80 3.13 6.90 0.61
N PRO A 81 4.41 7.33 0.55
CA PRO A 81 5.52 6.43 0.33
C PRO A 81 5.70 5.39 1.44
N ARG A 82 5.28 5.70 2.67
CA ARG A 82 5.31 4.75 3.79
C ARG A 82 4.32 3.61 3.61
N LEU A 83 3.16 3.88 3.00
CA LEU A 83 2.15 2.89 2.68
C LEU A 83 2.61 1.97 1.54
N GLU A 84 3.28 2.52 0.54
CA GLU A 84 3.66 1.84 -0.69
C GLU A 84 5.07 1.22 -0.66
N ARG A 85 5.86 1.44 0.38
CA ARG A 85 7.31 1.16 0.45
C ARG A 85 7.75 -0.19 -0.09
N PHE A 86 6.95 -1.26 0.07
CA PHE A 86 7.31 -2.61 -0.35
C PHE A 86 6.54 -3.09 -1.59
N LEU A 87 5.52 -2.36 -2.03
CA LEU A 87 4.71 -2.76 -3.18
C LEU A 87 5.51 -2.85 -4.49
N PRO A 88 6.42 -1.90 -4.81
CA PRO A 88 7.23 -2.00 -6.02
C PRO A 88 8.11 -3.25 -6.03
N ALA A 89 8.74 -3.59 -4.91
CA ALA A 89 9.59 -4.78 -4.82
C ALA A 89 8.80 -6.08 -5.00
N LEU A 90 7.59 -6.17 -4.40
CA LEU A 90 6.70 -7.31 -4.59
C LEU A 90 6.22 -7.44 -6.03
N LYS A 91 5.89 -6.31 -6.70
CA LYS A 91 5.51 -6.30 -8.12
C LYS A 91 6.64 -6.84 -9.01
N VAL A 92 7.87 -6.41 -8.75
CA VAL A 92 9.05 -6.88 -9.50
C VAL A 92 9.28 -8.37 -9.28
N LEU A 93 9.21 -8.87 -8.04
CA LEU A 93 9.34 -10.30 -7.74
C LEU A 93 8.26 -11.13 -8.42
N ALA A 94 7.01 -10.66 -8.40
CA ALA A 94 5.90 -11.34 -9.06
C ALA A 94 6.08 -11.42 -10.59
N ALA A 95 6.70 -10.40 -11.20
CA ALA A 95 6.98 -10.39 -12.64
C ALA A 95 8.17 -11.26 -13.01
N ILE A 96 9.23 -11.31 -12.19
CA ILE A 96 10.44 -12.07 -12.47
C ILE A 96 10.23 -13.58 -12.29
N ALA A 97 9.43 -14.01 -11.32
CA ALA A 97 9.28 -15.45 -11.03
C ALA A 97 8.78 -16.28 -12.23
N PRO A 98 7.76 -15.88 -13.01
CA PRO A 98 7.36 -16.60 -14.22
C PRO A 98 8.43 -16.56 -15.31
N LEU A 99 9.19 -15.47 -15.42
CA LEU A 99 10.27 -15.34 -16.40
C LEU A 99 11.41 -16.30 -16.10
N LEU A 100 11.72 -16.53 -14.83
CA LEU A 100 12.68 -17.57 -14.42
C LEU A 100 12.15 -18.98 -14.73
N GLY A 101 10.85 -19.21 -14.56
CA GLY A 101 10.22 -20.46 -15.00
C GLY A 101 10.33 -20.66 -16.51
N LEU A 102 10.08 -19.62 -17.30
CA LEU A 102 10.25 -19.65 -18.76
C LEU A 102 11.72 -19.90 -19.15
N LEU A 103 12.66 -19.25 -18.48
CA LEU A 103 14.09 -19.51 -18.70
C LEU A 103 14.43 -20.99 -18.48
N GLY A 104 13.86 -21.60 -17.44
CA GLY A 104 14.00 -23.01 -17.17
C GLY A 104 13.48 -23.91 -18.30
N THR A 105 12.35 -23.54 -18.96
CA THR A 105 11.88 -24.31 -20.13
C THR A 105 12.83 -24.21 -21.29
N VAL A 106 13.37 -23.05 -21.58
CA VAL A 106 14.37 -22.88 -22.66
C VAL A 106 15.60 -23.71 -22.39
N THR A 107 16.11 -23.68 -21.14
CA THR A 107 17.29 -24.44 -20.75
C THR A 107 17.03 -25.96 -20.83
N GLY A 108 15.89 -26.43 -20.32
CA GLY A 108 15.50 -27.86 -20.38
C GLY A 108 15.32 -28.37 -21.81
N MET A 109 14.74 -27.55 -22.70
CA MET A 109 14.62 -27.90 -24.13
C MET A 109 15.97 -27.92 -24.85
N ILE A 110 16.87 -26.98 -24.58
CA ILE A 110 18.24 -26.99 -25.11
C ILE A 110 18.94 -28.29 -24.73
N ASN A 111 18.82 -28.67 -23.44
CA ASN A 111 19.42 -29.93 -22.97
C ASN A 111 18.80 -31.14 -23.67
N THR A 112 17.48 -31.18 -23.86
CA THR A 112 16.79 -32.23 -24.61
C THR A 112 17.33 -32.37 -26.04
N PHE A 113 17.45 -31.26 -26.77
CA PHE A 113 18.01 -31.28 -28.13
C PHE A 113 19.49 -31.66 -28.17
N HIS A 114 20.25 -31.27 -27.16
CA HIS A 114 21.64 -31.72 -27.03
C HIS A 114 21.74 -33.25 -26.88
N VAL A 115 20.91 -33.84 -26.03
CA VAL A 115 20.83 -35.31 -25.85
C VAL A 115 20.47 -35.99 -27.17
N ILE A 116 19.48 -35.46 -27.92
CA ILE A 116 19.10 -36.01 -29.23
C ILE A 116 20.28 -35.98 -30.24
N THR A 117 21.06 -34.89 -30.23
CA THR A 117 22.18 -34.69 -31.14
C THR A 117 23.34 -35.70 -30.86
N VAL A 118 23.57 -35.98 -29.58
CA VAL A 118 24.69 -36.87 -29.15
C VAL A 118 24.30 -38.31 -29.19
N TYR A 119 23.12 -38.70 -28.76
CA TYR A 119 22.70 -40.12 -28.59
C TYR A 119 21.64 -40.55 -29.61
N GLY A 120 21.15 -39.64 -30.46
CA GLY A 120 20.07 -39.94 -31.41
C GLY A 120 18.70 -40.01 -30.71
N THR A 121 17.67 -40.38 -31.46
CA THR A 121 16.27 -40.48 -30.97
C THR A 121 15.93 -41.84 -30.36
N GLY A 122 16.95 -42.71 -30.14
CA GLY A 122 16.73 -44.11 -29.81
C GLY A 122 16.22 -44.41 -28.40
N ASP A 123 16.40 -43.50 -27.44
CA ASP A 123 15.92 -43.69 -26.08
C ASP A 123 14.99 -42.56 -25.63
N PRO A 124 13.65 -42.78 -25.64
CA PRO A 124 12.67 -41.81 -25.19
C PRO A 124 12.83 -41.35 -23.73
N ARG A 125 13.46 -42.17 -22.87
CA ARG A 125 13.66 -41.87 -21.45
C ARG A 125 14.66 -40.72 -21.25
N LEU A 126 15.69 -40.66 -22.08
CA LEU A 126 16.69 -39.61 -22.04
C LEU A 126 16.08 -38.23 -22.43
N MET A 127 15.15 -38.27 -23.40
CA MET A 127 14.44 -37.07 -23.84
C MET A 127 13.40 -36.60 -22.79
N ALA A 128 12.70 -37.56 -22.17
CA ALA A 128 11.66 -37.25 -21.18
C ALA A 128 12.21 -36.50 -19.97
N GLY A 129 13.46 -36.72 -19.59
CA GLY A 129 14.13 -36.01 -18.48
C GLY A 129 14.17 -34.49 -18.68
N GLY A 130 14.71 -34.02 -19.81
CA GLY A 130 14.84 -32.61 -20.09
C GLY A 130 13.47 -31.89 -20.30
N ILE A 131 12.51 -32.60 -20.90
CA ILE A 131 11.14 -32.07 -21.04
C ILE A 131 10.49 -31.96 -19.65
N SER A 132 10.64 -32.97 -18.79
CA SER A 132 10.09 -32.91 -17.42
C SER A 132 10.70 -31.78 -16.60
N GLU A 133 12.02 -31.58 -16.68
CA GLU A 133 12.71 -30.46 -16.02
C GLU A 133 12.18 -29.10 -16.50
N ALA A 134 11.98 -28.95 -17.81
CA ALA A 134 11.40 -27.75 -18.40
C ALA A 134 9.99 -27.45 -17.83
N LEU A 135 9.13 -28.45 -17.76
CA LEU A 135 7.76 -28.29 -17.24
C LEU A 135 7.72 -27.97 -15.74
N ILE A 136 8.57 -28.65 -14.95
CA ILE A 136 8.66 -28.46 -13.51
C ILE A 136 9.14 -27.04 -13.19
N THR A 137 10.12 -26.50 -13.91
CA THR A 137 10.63 -25.15 -13.65
C THR A 137 9.57 -24.09 -13.92
N THR A 138 8.76 -24.24 -14.96
CA THR A 138 7.62 -23.33 -15.20
C THR A 138 6.56 -23.44 -14.12
N GLN A 139 6.22 -24.66 -13.70
CA GLN A 139 5.27 -24.90 -12.62
C GLN A 139 5.74 -24.21 -11.34
N LEU A 140 7.01 -24.32 -10.96
CA LEU A 140 7.58 -23.67 -9.79
C LEU A 140 7.56 -22.14 -9.91
N GLY A 141 7.90 -21.60 -11.08
CA GLY A 141 7.84 -20.16 -11.36
C GLY A 141 6.43 -19.59 -11.14
N LEU A 142 5.40 -20.27 -11.66
CA LEU A 142 4.01 -19.88 -11.49
C LEU A 142 3.51 -20.08 -10.04
N ALA A 143 3.91 -21.19 -9.41
CA ALA A 143 3.54 -21.48 -8.02
C ALA A 143 4.04 -20.41 -7.04
N VAL A 144 5.17 -19.76 -7.34
CA VAL A 144 5.69 -18.63 -6.56
C VAL A 144 5.02 -17.30 -6.96
N ALA A 145 4.81 -17.08 -8.28
CA ALA A 145 4.27 -15.81 -8.78
C ALA A 145 2.83 -15.57 -8.33
N ILE A 146 1.96 -16.58 -8.40
CA ILE A 146 0.53 -16.42 -8.15
C ILE A 146 0.25 -15.90 -6.72
N PRO A 147 0.79 -16.51 -5.64
CA PRO A 147 0.59 -15.99 -4.29
C PRO A 147 1.12 -14.57 -4.11
N ILE A 148 2.28 -14.24 -4.68
CA ILE A 148 2.87 -12.91 -4.59
C ILE A 148 1.99 -11.87 -5.29
N LEU A 149 1.43 -12.19 -6.47
CA LEU A 149 0.51 -11.32 -7.19
C LEU A 149 -0.75 -11.03 -6.37
N VAL A 150 -1.35 -12.06 -5.77
CA VAL A 150 -2.55 -11.91 -4.93
C VAL A 150 -2.25 -11.00 -3.74
N ILE A 151 -1.16 -11.27 -3.01
CA ILE A 151 -0.76 -10.46 -1.86
C ILE A 151 -0.50 -9.01 -2.29
N THR A 152 0.20 -8.81 -3.39
CA THR A 152 0.52 -7.47 -3.92
C THR A 152 -0.74 -6.69 -4.30
N ALA A 153 -1.70 -7.36 -4.94
CA ALA A 153 -2.99 -6.75 -5.30
C ALA A 153 -3.79 -6.34 -4.06
N LEU A 154 -3.85 -7.19 -3.05
CA LEU A 154 -4.57 -6.90 -1.80
C LEU A 154 -3.91 -5.75 -1.02
N LEU A 155 -2.58 -5.75 -0.90
CA LEU A 155 -1.84 -4.68 -0.24
C LEU A 155 -1.97 -3.35 -1.00
N GLY A 156 -1.90 -3.38 -2.34
CA GLY A 156 -2.06 -2.19 -3.17
C GLY A 156 -3.43 -1.55 -3.00
N ARG A 157 -4.51 -2.34 -3.07
CA ARG A 157 -5.88 -1.84 -2.82
C ARG A 157 -6.01 -1.20 -1.46
N LYS A 158 -5.37 -1.77 -0.44
CA LYS A 158 -5.44 -1.27 0.91
C LYS A 158 -4.65 0.03 1.09
N ALA A 159 -3.44 0.12 0.51
CA ALA A 159 -2.65 1.35 0.50
C ALA A 159 -3.40 2.49 -0.20
N SER A 160 -3.98 2.23 -1.37
CA SER A 160 -4.80 3.19 -2.11
C SER A 160 -6.02 3.65 -1.30
N ARG A 161 -6.71 2.72 -0.62
CA ARG A 161 -7.85 3.07 0.22
C ARG A 161 -7.47 3.98 1.38
N ILE A 162 -6.33 3.74 2.04
CA ILE A 162 -5.84 4.61 3.12
C ILE A 162 -5.45 5.98 2.56
N ALA A 163 -4.85 6.06 1.37
CA ALA A 163 -4.52 7.32 0.73
C ALA A 163 -5.78 8.15 0.43
N SER A 164 -6.80 7.53 -0.16
CA SER A 164 -8.09 8.19 -0.40
C SER A 164 -8.79 8.63 0.89
N ASP A 165 -8.70 7.83 1.96
CA ASP A 165 -9.22 8.18 3.27
C ASP A 165 -8.51 9.42 3.86
N MET A 166 -7.19 9.52 3.71
CA MET A 166 -6.44 10.71 4.12
C MET A 166 -6.89 11.96 3.38
N GLU A 167 -7.09 11.86 2.06
CA GLU A 167 -7.58 12.98 1.23
C GLU A 167 -8.99 13.42 1.65
N GLU A 168 -9.90 12.46 1.84
CA GLU A 168 -11.27 12.72 2.29
C GLU A 168 -11.28 13.43 3.65
N LYS A 169 -10.51 12.93 4.62
CA LYS A 169 -10.46 13.53 5.97
C LYS A 169 -9.75 14.88 5.97
N ALA A 170 -8.75 15.09 5.10
CA ALA A 170 -8.12 16.38 4.90
C ALA A 170 -9.13 17.43 4.40
N MET A 171 -9.94 17.10 3.40
CA MET A 171 -11.00 17.97 2.89
C MET A 171 -12.06 18.29 3.95
N ALA A 172 -12.47 17.29 4.72
CA ALA A 172 -13.42 17.48 5.80
C ALA A 172 -12.87 18.43 6.90
N LEU A 173 -11.58 18.29 7.25
CA LEU A 173 -10.92 19.18 8.20
C LEU A 173 -10.84 20.62 7.69
N ILE A 174 -10.49 20.83 6.41
CA ILE A 174 -10.50 22.15 5.78
C ILE A 174 -11.88 22.80 5.91
N ALA A 175 -12.92 22.04 5.58
CA ALA A 175 -14.31 22.54 5.68
C ALA A 175 -14.68 22.94 7.11
N ALA A 176 -14.28 22.16 8.12
CA ALA A 176 -14.53 22.46 9.52
C ALA A 176 -13.78 23.71 9.98
N LEU A 177 -12.48 23.83 9.67
CA LEU A 177 -11.65 24.97 10.05
C LEU A 177 -12.13 26.29 9.40
N LEU A 178 -12.55 26.25 8.13
CA LEU A 178 -13.05 27.44 7.43
C LEU A 178 -14.45 27.84 7.85
N ARG A 179 -15.28 26.90 8.30
CA ARG A 179 -16.61 27.17 8.83
C ARG A 179 -16.52 27.93 10.14
N ASP A 180 -15.61 27.54 11.02
CA ASP A 180 -15.35 28.20 12.27
C ASP A 180 -14.83 29.64 12.07
N GLN A 181 -13.93 29.87 11.11
CA GLN A 181 -13.44 31.20 10.77
C GLN A 181 -14.54 32.18 10.26
N ARG A 182 -15.66 31.66 9.74
CA ARG A 182 -16.79 32.45 9.22
C ARG A 182 -17.83 32.80 10.27
N LEU A 183 -17.82 32.13 11.42
CA LEU A 183 -18.67 32.50 12.57
C LEU A 183 -17.87 33.48 13.41
N PRO A 184 -18.11 34.81 13.28
CA PRO A 184 -17.47 35.74 14.18
C PRO A 184 -17.91 35.39 15.60
N SER A 185 -16.96 35.30 16.51
CA SER A 185 -17.20 35.24 17.95
C SER A 185 -17.89 36.56 18.36
N GLY A 186 -19.17 36.61 18.16
CA GLY A 186 -19.97 37.80 18.35
C GLY A 186 -21.34 37.47 18.84
N SER A 187 -21.49 37.36 20.14
CA SER A 187 -22.45 38.11 20.95
C SER A 187 -22.41 37.54 22.36
N ALA A 188 -21.59 38.16 23.17
CA ALA A 188 -21.90 38.26 24.59
C ALA A 188 -22.50 39.64 24.79
#